data_3d5e16ef06bbb2ad016d772313c72806
#
_entry.id   3d5e16ef06bbb2ad016d772313c72806
#
_cell.length_a   1.000
_cell.length_b   1.000
_cell.length_c   1.000
_cell.angle_alpha   90.00
_cell.angle_beta   90.00
_cell.angle_gamma   90.00
#
_symmetry.space_group_name_H-M   'P 1'
#
loop_
_entity.id
_entity.type
_entity.pdbx_description
1 polymer ?
#
loop_
_entity_poly.entity_id
_entity_poly.type
_entity_poly.pdbx_seq_one_letter_code
_entity_poly.pdbx_strand_id
1 'polypeptide(L)'
;MKTGRPKKYKSKKALADAIEGYFRSISRTIELKDLAGATIYNDDGEAIHKLQFVVPPSISALCIHLGIDRSTWQNYCDGELHPEFREVTALTRGRIEAWLEEQLLTREKGVQG
;
A
#
# COMPACT_ATOMS: atom_id res chain seq x y z
N MET A 1 -17.44 -27.08 -6.39
CA MET A 1 -16.62 -27.02 -6.68
C MET A 1 -16.10 -25.96 -7.21
N LYS A 2 -15.30 -25.46 -6.90
CA LYS A 2 -14.82 -24.39 -7.35
C LYS A 2 -13.65 -24.63 -8.11
N THR A 3 -13.27 -25.83 -8.26
CA THR A 3 -12.15 -26.12 -9.08
C THR A 3 -12.45 -25.54 -10.41
N GLY A 4 -11.54 -25.01 -11.06
CA GLY A 4 -11.74 -24.38 -12.34
C GLY A 4 -12.13 -22.95 -12.31
N ARG A 5 -12.40 -22.41 -11.13
CA ARG A 5 -12.69 -20.99 -11.04
C ARG A 5 -11.46 -20.20 -11.40
N PRO A 6 -11.53 -19.31 -12.38
CA PRO A 6 -10.34 -18.54 -12.77
C PRO A 6 -9.93 -17.58 -11.65
N LYS A 7 -8.66 -17.30 -11.52
CA LYS A 7 -8.23 -16.32 -10.55
C LYS A 7 -8.69 -14.94 -11.02
N LYS A 8 -9.02 -14.09 -10.08
CA LYS A 8 -9.57 -12.80 -10.37
C LYS A 8 -8.56 -11.90 -11.09
N TYR A 9 -7.31 -11.92 -10.68
CA TYR A 9 -6.26 -11.14 -11.32
C TYR A 9 -5.36 -12.09 -12.09
N LYS A 10 -5.28 -11.89 -13.39
CA LYS A 10 -4.61 -12.86 -14.27
C LYS A 10 -3.17 -12.52 -14.56
N SER A 11 -2.72 -11.33 -14.21
CA SER A 11 -1.34 -10.95 -14.47
C SER A 11 -0.78 -10.16 -13.31
N LYS A 12 0.55 -10.12 -13.22
CA LYS A 12 1.24 -9.32 -12.24
C LYS A 12 0.83 -7.86 -12.36
N LYS A 13 0.74 -7.35 -13.59
CA LYS A 13 0.39 -5.97 -13.80
C LYS A 13 -1.04 -5.66 -13.35
N ALA A 14 -1.98 -6.56 -13.64
CA ALA A 14 -3.36 -6.34 -13.24
C ALA A 14 -3.48 -6.27 -11.72
N LEU A 15 -2.80 -7.17 -11.02
CA LEU A 15 -2.83 -7.16 -9.56
C LEU A 15 -2.14 -5.91 -9.02
N ALA A 16 -0.98 -5.57 -9.57
CA ALA A 16 -0.23 -4.40 -9.12
C ALA A 16 -1.05 -3.12 -9.29
N ASP A 17 -1.72 -2.98 -10.44
CA ASP A 17 -2.53 -1.79 -10.70
C ASP A 17 -3.71 -1.70 -9.74
N ALA A 18 -4.34 -2.82 -9.44
CA ALA A 18 -5.47 -2.84 -8.51
C ALA A 18 -5.02 -2.50 -7.09
N ILE A 19 -3.87 -2.99 -6.67
CA ILE A 19 -3.30 -2.68 -5.36
C ILE A 19 -2.97 -1.20 -5.29
N GLU A 20 -2.39 -0.66 -6.35
CA GLU A 20 -2.07 0.77 -6.37
C GLU A 20 -3.35 1.60 -6.28
N GLY A 21 -4.42 1.13 -6.91
CA GLY A 21 -5.73 1.78 -6.78
C GLY A 21 -6.22 1.80 -5.34
N TYR A 22 -5.99 0.72 -4.60
CA TYR A 22 -6.34 0.69 -3.18
C TYR A 22 -5.57 1.77 -2.41
N PHE A 23 -4.25 1.79 -2.57
CA PHE A 23 -3.45 2.76 -1.83
C PHE A 23 -3.82 4.20 -2.17
N ARG A 24 -4.13 4.46 -3.43
CA ARG A 24 -4.58 5.80 -3.82
C ARG A 24 -5.91 6.15 -3.19
N SER A 25 -6.81 5.18 -3.06
CA SER A 25 -8.14 5.45 -2.52
C SER A 25 -8.10 5.85 -1.06
N ILE A 26 -7.04 5.49 -0.34
CA ILE A 26 -6.91 5.83 1.09
C ILE A 26 -5.84 6.90 1.32
N SER A 27 -5.40 7.56 0.26
CA SER A 27 -4.32 8.54 0.34
C SER A 27 -4.77 9.88 -0.20
N ARG A 28 -4.02 10.91 0.15
CA ARG A 28 -4.16 12.21 -0.49
C ARG A 28 -2.77 12.72 -0.79
N THR A 29 -2.69 13.63 -1.76
CA THR A 29 -1.44 14.26 -2.13
C THR A 29 -1.23 15.46 -1.23
N ILE A 30 -0.06 15.57 -0.61
CA ILE A 30 0.27 16.73 0.21
C ILE A 30 1.58 17.31 -0.29
N GLU A 31 1.76 18.61 -0.04
CA GLU A 31 3.05 19.25 -0.33
C GLU A 31 4.02 18.96 0.78
N LEU A 32 5.26 18.70 0.43
CA LEU A 32 6.29 18.52 1.44
C LEU A 32 6.66 19.85 2.07
N LYS A 33 6.84 19.84 3.38
CA LYS A 33 7.22 21.03 4.13
C LYS A 33 8.53 20.77 4.85
N ASP A 34 9.31 21.83 5.02
CA ASP A 34 10.52 21.74 5.83
C ASP A 34 10.15 21.93 7.31
N LEU A 35 11.15 21.90 8.17
CA LEU A 35 10.91 21.99 9.61
C LEU A 35 10.27 23.30 10.03
N ALA A 36 10.46 24.36 9.24
CA ALA A 36 9.88 25.66 9.52
C ALA A 36 8.46 25.81 8.94
N GLY A 37 7.97 24.78 8.24
CA GLY A 37 6.66 24.82 7.65
C GLY A 37 6.61 25.38 6.25
N ALA A 38 7.76 25.68 5.65
CA ALA A 38 7.81 26.22 4.30
C ALA A 38 7.74 25.10 3.26
N THR A 39 7.06 25.38 2.15
CA THR A 39 6.96 24.41 1.05
C THR A 39 8.33 24.15 0.45
N ILE A 40 8.60 22.89 0.16
CA ILE A 40 9.85 22.48 -0.48
C ILE A 40 9.62 22.42 -1.98
N TYR A 41 10.52 23.01 -2.77
CA TYR A 41 10.40 23.07 -4.21
C TYR A 41 11.53 22.27 -4.87
N ASN A 42 11.23 21.72 -6.05
CA ASN A 42 12.27 21.06 -6.83
C ASN A 42 13.05 22.09 -7.64
N ASP A 43 14.00 21.63 -8.46
CA ASP A 43 14.86 22.52 -9.23
C ASP A 43 14.10 23.34 -10.27
N ASP A 44 12.92 22.86 -10.67
CA ASP A 44 12.08 23.57 -11.64
C ASP A 44 11.16 24.57 -11.00
N GLY A 45 11.22 24.74 -9.69
CA GLY A 45 10.36 25.67 -8.97
C GLY A 45 9.00 25.13 -8.65
N GLU A 46 8.78 23.84 -8.80
CA GLU A 46 7.50 23.22 -8.52
C GLU A 46 7.50 22.61 -7.12
N ALA A 47 6.37 22.72 -6.42
CA ALA A 47 6.26 22.13 -5.09
C ALA A 47 6.38 20.61 -5.18
N ILE A 48 7.15 20.04 -4.26
CA ILE A 48 7.31 18.58 -4.18
C ILE A 48 6.11 18.03 -3.42
N HIS A 49 5.51 16.97 -3.96
CA HIS A 49 4.34 16.35 -3.35
C HIS A 49 4.64 14.90 -2.98
N LYS A 50 3.88 14.38 -2.02
CA LYS A 50 3.92 12.97 -1.71
C LYS A 50 2.52 12.50 -1.36
N LEU A 51 2.30 11.19 -1.41
CA LEU A 51 1.04 10.61 -0.98
C LEU A 51 1.12 10.33 0.52
N GLN A 52 0.04 10.68 1.20
CA GLN A 52 -0.08 10.42 2.62
C GLN A 52 -1.36 9.65 2.87
N PHE A 53 -1.27 8.54 3.62
CA PHE A 53 -2.46 7.78 3.95
C PHE A 53 -3.34 8.59 4.88
N VAL A 54 -4.62 8.73 4.53
CA VAL A 54 -5.61 9.37 5.40
C VAL A 54 -6.46 8.34 6.11
N VAL A 55 -6.39 7.08 5.68
CA VAL A 55 -7.02 5.95 6.34
C VAL A 55 -5.93 4.91 6.55
N PRO A 56 -5.88 4.26 7.72
CA PRO A 56 -4.85 3.24 7.94
C PRO A 56 -4.96 2.11 6.92
N PRO A 57 -3.86 1.76 6.25
CA PRO A 57 -3.89 0.64 5.32
C PRO A 57 -3.93 -0.69 6.08
N SER A 58 -4.61 -1.68 5.52
CA SER A 58 -4.62 -3.01 6.10
C SER A 58 -4.83 -4.06 5.03
N ILE A 59 -4.38 -5.27 5.30
CA ILE A 59 -4.60 -6.36 4.35
C ILE A 59 -6.09 -6.67 4.23
N SER A 60 -6.83 -6.59 5.32
CA SER A 60 -8.27 -6.84 5.27
C SER A 60 -9.00 -5.84 4.38
N ALA A 61 -8.68 -4.55 4.52
CA ALA A 61 -9.31 -3.54 3.67
C ALA A 61 -8.86 -3.68 2.22
N LEU A 62 -7.59 -4.04 2.01
CA LEU A 62 -7.10 -4.30 0.67
C LEU A 62 -7.88 -5.42 0.00
N CYS A 63 -8.11 -6.52 0.71
CA CYS A 63 -8.86 -7.65 0.16
C CYS A 63 -10.27 -7.22 -0.23
N ILE A 64 -10.92 -6.42 0.60
CA ILE A 64 -12.25 -5.90 0.28
C ILE A 64 -12.20 -5.08 -1.01
N HIS A 65 -11.21 -4.21 -1.12
CA HIS A 65 -11.05 -3.38 -2.33
C HIS A 65 -10.82 -4.24 -3.58
N LEU A 66 -10.00 -5.28 -3.43
CA LEU A 66 -9.67 -6.16 -4.54
C LEU A 66 -10.80 -7.13 -4.89
N GLY A 67 -11.79 -7.27 -4.00
CA GLY A 67 -12.88 -8.20 -4.22
C GLY A 67 -12.49 -9.65 -4.03
N ILE A 68 -11.54 -9.92 -3.14
CA ILE A 68 -11.09 -11.28 -2.85
C ILE A 68 -11.17 -11.52 -1.35
N ASP A 69 -11.12 -12.78 -0.95
CA ASP A 69 -11.08 -13.08 0.49
C ASP A 69 -9.64 -13.26 0.95
N ARG A 70 -9.46 -13.43 2.26
CA ARG A 70 -8.12 -13.56 2.82
C ARG A 70 -7.41 -14.81 2.35
N SER A 71 -8.14 -15.89 2.12
CA SER A 71 -7.48 -17.10 1.66
C SER A 71 -6.97 -16.95 0.23
N THR A 72 -7.69 -16.21 -0.61
CA THR A 72 -7.20 -15.91 -1.95
C THR A 72 -5.95 -15.05 -1.88
N TRP A 73 -5.94 -14.05 -0.99
CA TRP A 73 -4.75 -13.23 -0.81
C TRP A 73 -3.56 -14.06 -0.35
N GLN A 74 -3.80 -14.98 0.60
CA GLN A 74 -2.74 -15.86 1.06
C GLN A 74 -2.19 -16.72 -0.06
N ASN A 75 -3.07 -17.21 -0.94
CA ASN A 75 -2.63 -17.98 -2.10
C ASN A 75 -1.78 -17.11 -3.04
N TYR A 76 -2.14 -15.84 -3.22
CA TYR A 76 -1.36 -14.93 -4.06
C TYR A 76 0.03 -14.69 -3.45
N CYS A 77 0.14 -14.73 -2.13
CA CYS A 77 1.42 -14.54 -1.46
C CYS A 77 2.30 -15.79 -1.52
N ASP A 78 1.71 -16.94 -1.85
CA ASP A 78 2.43 -18.19 -1.90
C ASP A 78 3.28 -18.26 -3.17
N GLY A 79 4.58 -18.23 -3.00
CA GLY A 79 5.49 -18.19 -4.14
C GLY A 79 5.48 -19.43 -4.98
N GLU A 80 4.96 -20.54 -4.45
CA GLU A 80 4.86 -21.78 -5.22
C GLU A 80 3.59 -21.80 -6.06
N LEU A 81 2.48 -21.28 -5.51
CA LEU A 81 1.23 -21.26 -6.24
C LEU A 81 1.20 -20.17 -7.30
N HIS A 82 1.69 -19.00 -6.98
CA HIS A 82 1.66 -17.86 -7.89
C HIS A 82 2.98 -17.11 -7.86
N PRO A 83 4.03 -17.72 -8.43
CA PRO A 83 5.34 -17.05 -8.42
C PRO A 83 5.32 -15.68 -9.08
N GLU A 84 4.40 -15.47 -10.03
CA GLU A 84 4.28 -14.18 -10.71
C GLU A 84 3.80 -13.06 -9.79
N PHE A 85 3.16 -13.40 -8.66
CA PHE A 85 2.64 -12.40 -7.74
C PHE A 85 3.55 -12.17 -6.53
N ARG A 86 4.61 -12.94 -6.42
CA ARG A 86 5.45 -12.92 -5.23
C ARG A 86 6.02 -11.54 -4.91
N GLU A 87 6.58 -10.89 -5.91
CA GLU A 87 7.17 -9.58 -5.71
C GLU A 87 6.13 -8.54 -5.33
N VAL A 88 5.00 -8.54 -6.04
CA VAL A 88 3.95 -7.56 -5.82
C VAL A 88 3.37 -7.69 -4.41
N THR A 89 3.10 -8.92 -3.97
CA THR A 89 2.53 -9.11 -2.64
C THR A 89 3.53 -8.79 -1.54
N ALA A 90 4.81 -9.09 -1.76
CA ALA A 90 5.83 -8.78 -0.78
C ALA A 90 5.99 -7.26 -0.62
N LEU A 91 6.00 -6.53 -1.73
CA LEU A 91 6.09 -5.07 -1.67
C LEU A 91 4.87 -4.47 -0.98
N THR A 92 3.69 -5.03 -1.25
CA THR A 92 2.46 -4.54 -0.64
C THR A 92 2.50 -4.69 0.89
N ARG A 93 2.91 -5.89 1.36
CA ARG A 93 3.02 -6.11 2.80
C ARG A 93 4.07 -5.20 3.40
N GLY A 94 5.18 -4.99 2.69
CA GLY A 94 6.23 -4.10 3.18
C GLY A 94 5.75 -2.67 3.34
N ARG A 95 4.92 -2.18 2.41
CA ARG A 95 4.39 -0.83 2.51
C ARG A 95 3.52 -0.67 3.76
N ILE A 96 2.67 -1.65 4.05
CA ILE A 96 1.79 -1.59 5.21
C ILE A 96 2.61 -1.69 6.49
N GLU A 97 3.59 -2.59 6.52
CA GLU A 97 4.47 -2.74 7.68
C GLU A 97 5.26 -1.47 7.96
N ALA A 98 5.78 -0.84 6.90
CA ALA A 98 6.52 0.39 7.06
C ALA A 98 5.66 1.49 7.68
N TRP A 99 4.41 1.60 7.24
CA TRP A 99 3.49 2.58 7.81
C TRP A 99 3.25 2.29 9.29
N LEU A 100 3.04 1.02 9.64
CA LEU A 100 2.80 0.64 11.03
C LEU A 100 4.01 0.98 11.90
N GLU A 101 5.21 0.73 11.40
CA GLU A 101 6.42 1.06 12.14
C GLU A 101 6.55 2.56 12.38
N GLU A 102 6.22 3.35 11.37
CA GLU A 102 6.25 4.80 11.50
C GLU A 102 5.27 5.28 12.55
N GLN A 103 4.07 4.67 12.61
CA GLN A 103 3.07 5.04 13.60
C GLN A 103 3.56 4.74 15.02
N LEU A 104 4.21 3.61 15.20
CA LEU A 104 4.74 3.26 16.51
C LEU A 104 5.82 4.24 16.96
N LEU A 105 6.72 4.60 16.08
CA LEU A 105 7.77 5.56 16.39
C LEU A 105 7.19 6.93 16.75
N THR A 106 6.20 7.36 15.99
CA THR A 106 5.56 8.64 16.22
C THR A 106 4.85 8.66 17.57
N ARG A 107 4.18 7.55 17.93
CA ARG A 107 3.49 7.47 19.21
C ARG A 107 4.46 7.53 20.39
N GLU A 108 5.58 6.84 20.27
CA GLU A 108 6.58 6.87 21.34
C GLU A 108 7.10 8.27 21.55
N LYS A 109 7.38 8.98 20.48
CA LYS A 109 7.85 10.36 20.60
C LYS A 109 6.78 11.25 21.22
N GLY A 110 5.52 11.04 20.84
CA GLY A 110 4.43 11.82 21.39
C GLY A 110 4.24 11.61 22.86
N VAL A 111 4.40 10.37 23.32
CA VAL A 111 4.26 10.05 24.74
C VAL A 111 5.37 10.69 25.56
N GLN A 112 6.57 10.70 25.02
CA GLN A 112 7.71 11.26 25.73
C GLN A 112 7.75 12.78 25.69
N GLY A 113 7.14 13.33 24.67
CA GLY A 113 7.10 14.76 24.50
C GLY A 113 6.18 15.42 25.49
#